data_2563b8cf59ca455b6939b75bc2cde86c
#
_entry.id   2563b8cf59ca455b6939b75bc2cde86c
#
_cell.length_a   1.000
_cell.length_b   1.000
_cell.length_c   1.000
_cell.angle_alpha   90.00
_cell.angle_beta   90.00
_cell.angle_gamma   90.00
#
_symmetry.space_group_name_H-M   'P 1'
#
loop_
_entity.id
_entity.type
_entity.pdbx_description
1 polymer ?
#
loop_
_entity_poly.entity_id
_entity_poly.type
_entity_poly.pdbx_seq_one_letter_code
_entity_poly.pdbx_strand_id
1 'polypeptide(L)'
;MQWWAKQPLNIREKAFSSEDRTSIEEFTKSLNKWLVGCDQIWCQGPQFDMVIIENLYKMHNIHTNWAYWQIRDSRTVFSMMDVDPRKGVQEDLHSAVDDAKWQAKCLQTCFYMLDIKKS
;
A
#
# COMPACT_ATOMS: atom_id res chain seq x y z
N MET A 1 18.80 5.16 -1.62
CA MET A 1 18.82 6.64 -1.67
C MET A 1 19.08 7.22 -3.04
N GLN A 2 19.76 6.48 -3.94
CA GLN A 2 20.02 6.96 -5.30
C GLN A 2 18.75 7.27 -6.08
N TRP A 3 17.69 6.51 -5.90
CA TRP A 3 16.41 6.75 -6.56
C TRP A 3 15.83 8.12 -6.17
N TRP A 4 15.85 8.46 -4.88
CA TRP A 4 15.35 9.75 -4.41
C TRP A 4 16.19 10.92 -4.92
N ALA A 5 17.50 10.73 -5.05
CA ALA A 5 18.38 11.79 -5.59
C ALA A 5 18.05 12.15 -7.04
N LYS A 6 17.43 11.24 -7.79
CA LYS A 6 17.02 11.46 -9.18
C LYS A 6 15.62 12.04 -9.32
N GLN A 7 14.86 12.16 -8.21
CA GLN A 7 13.52 12.73 -8.26
C GLN A 7 13.57 14.25 -8.29
N PRO A 8 12.54 14.92 -8.87
CA PRO A 8 12.45 16.37 -8.80
C PRO A 8 12.52 16.89 -7.37
N LEU A 9 13.13 18.06 -7.18
CA LEU A 9 13.37 18.63 -5.86
C LEU A 9 12.07 18.80 -5.04
N ASN A 10 11.01 19.28 -5.67
CA ASN A 10 9.73 19.47 -5.00
C ASN A 10 9.14 18.16 -4.44
N ILE A 11 9.34 17.05 -5.15
CA ILE A 11 8.88 15.74 -4.72
C ILE A 11 9.72 15.24 -3.55
N ARG A 12 11.05 15.42 -3.62
CA ARG A 12 11.93 15.06 -2.50
C ARG A 12 11.62 15.86 -1.25
N GLU A 13 11.41 17.15 -1.39
CA GLU A 13 11.08 18.02 -0.26
C GLU A 13 9.76 17.59 0.39
N LYS A 14 8.74 17.27 -0.41
CA LYS A 14 7.46 16.78 0.09
C LYS A 14 7.61 15.45 0.84
N ALA A 15 8.40 14.52 0.29
CA ALA A 15 8.59 13.19 0.88
C ALA A 15 9.35 13.24 2.20
N PHE A 16 10.30 14.16 2.35
CA PHE A 16 11.13 14.28 3.54
C PHE A 16 10.74 15.44 4.45
N SER A 17 9.65 16.14 4.13
CA SER A 17 9.12 17.20 4.96
C SER A 17 8.73 16.68 6.33
N SER A 18 8.91 17.50 7.36
CA SER A 18 8.42 17.21 8.70
C SER A 18 6.94 17.53 8.88
N GLU A 19 6.33 18.19 7.89
CA GLU A 19 4.90 18.48 7.91
C GLU A 19 4.09 17.18 7.79
N ASP A 20 2.99 17.08 8.50
CA ASP A 20 2.07 15.94 8.49
C ASP A 20 2.69 14.62 8.99
N ARG A 21 3.86 14.70 9.63
CA ARG A 21 4.44 13.52 10.28
C ARG A 21 3.76 13.27 11.61
N THR A 22 3.49 12.00 11.89
CA THR A 22 2.93 11.58 13.18
C THR A 22 3.97 10.77 13.96
N SER A 23 3.75 10.64 15.26
CA SER A 23 4.52 9.70 16.06
C SER A 23 4.18 8.26 15.68
N ILE A 24 5.07 7.33 15.97
CA ILE A 24 4.83 5.90 15.75
C ILE A 24 3.60 5.43 16.53
N GLU A 25 3.43 5.93 17.75
CA GLU A 25 2.26 5.59 18.57
C GLU A 25 0.95 6.03 17.94
N GLU A 26 0.90 7.26 17.45
CA GLU A 26 -0.28 7.78 16.77
C GLU A 26 -0.53 7.06 15.45
N PHE A 27 0.52 6.78 14.69
CA PHE A 27 0.41 6.06 13.42
C PHE A 27 -0.16 4.66 13.61
N THR A 28 0.41 3.88 14.52
CA THR A 28 -0.03 2.50 14.76
C THR A 28 -1.45 2.44 15.31
N LYS A 29 -1.79 3.37 16.18
CA LYS A 29 -3.14 3.49 16.73
C LYS A 29 -4.16 3.83 15.65
N SER A 30 -3.83 4.78 14.79
CA SER A 30 -4.70 5.20 13.68
C SER A 30 -4.85 4.08 12.66
N LEU A 31 -3.78 3.38 12.32
CA LEU A 31 -3.82 2.26 11.37
C LEU A 31 -4.66 1.12 11.92
N ASN A 32 -4.46 0.73 13.17
CA ASN A 32 -5.25 -0.31 13.81
C ASN A 32 -6.74 0.03 13.82
N LYS A 33 -7.08 1.27 14.13
CA LYS A 33 -8.46 1.75 14.12
C LYS A 33 -9.06 1.70 12.72
N TRP A 34 -8.29 2.12 11.73
CA TRP A 34 -8.73 2.17 10.34
C TRP A 34 -8.99 0.77 9.78
N LEU A 35 -8.23 -0.23 10.24
CA LEU A 35 -8.34 -1.62 9.76
C LEU A 35 -9.43 -2.43 10.47
N VAL A 36 -10.11 -1.86 11.45
CA VAL A 36 -11.21 -2.57 12.13
C VAL A 36 -12.29 -2.93 11.10
N GLY A 37 -12.64 -4.21 11.04
CA GLY A 37 -13.64 -4.72 10.10
C GLY A 37 -13.12 -5.05 8.71
N CYS A 38 -11.83 -4.85 8.44
CA CYS A 38 -11.22 -5.25 7.17
C CYS A 38 -11.00 -6.77 7.15
N ASP A 39 -11.48 -7.42 6.09
CA ASP A 39 -11.27 -8.86 5.88
C ASP A 39 -10.00 -9.15 5.10
N GLN A 40 -9.59 -8.24 4.23
CA GLN A 40 -8.45 -8.39 3.34
C GLN A 40 -7.63 -7.12 3.29
N ILE A 41 -6.31 -7.27 3.31
CA ILE A 41 -5.37 -6.17 3.16
C ILE A 41 -4.56 -6.45 1.89
N TRP A 42 -4.68 -5.57 0.92
CA TRP A 42 -4.04 -5.72 -0.37
C TRP A 42 -2.78 -4.84 -0.43
N CYS A 43 -1.68 -5.45 -0.82
CA CYS A 43 -0.40 -4.77 -0.98
C CYS A 43 0.21 -5.16 -2.32
N GLN A 44 0.91 -4.24 -2.93
CA GLN A 44 1.71 -4.56 -4.10
C GLN A 44 3.11 -4.99 -3.62
N GLY A 45 3.23 -6.27 -3.26
CA GLY A 45 4.43 -6.85 -2.68
C GLY A 45 4.42 -6.84 -1.16
N PRO A 46 3.48 -7.59 -0.50
CA PRO A 46 3.39 -7.57 0.97
C PRO A 46 4.63 -8.10 1.67
N GLN A 47 5.48 -8.86 0.99
CA GLN A 47 6.74 -9.31 1.57
C GLN A 47 7.69 -8.15 1.86
N PHE A 48 7.47 -7.01 1.21
CA PHE A 48 8.21 -5.79 1.50
C PHE A 48 7.45 -4.91 2.50
N ASP A 49 6.25 -4.47 2.13
CA ASP A 49 5.48 -3.50 2.91
C ASP A 49 5.06 -4.05 4.27
N MET A 50 4.52 -5.26 4.29
CA MET A 50 4.00 -5.83 5.54
C MET A 50 5.11 -6.25 6.48
N VAL A 51 6.23 -6.71 5.96
CA VAL A 51 7.39 -7.05 6.80
C VAL A 51 7.91 -5.82 7.52
N ILE A 52 8.00 -4.69 6.83
CA ILE A 52 8.46 -3.43 7.43
C ILE A 52 7.49 -2.97 8.51
N ILE A 53 6.20 -2.97 8.24
CA ILE A 53 5.18 -2.52 9.19
C ILE A 53 5.11 -3.45 10.40
N GLU A 54 5.14 -4.74 10.19
CA GLU A 54 5.09 -5.72 11.28
C GLU A 54 6.33 -5.65 12.17
N ASN A 55 7.51 -5.43 11.58
CA ASN A 55 8.72 -5.20 12.35
C ASN A 55 8.62 -3.93 13.18
N LEU A 56 8.06 -2.86 12.63
CA LEU A 56 7.84 -1.62 13.35
C LEU A 56 6.96 -1.85 14.58
N TYR A 57 5.86 -2.55 14.41
CA TYR A 57 4.95 -2.91 15.49
C TYR A 57 5.67 -3.72 16.57
N LYS A 58 6.41 -4.73 16.14
CA LYS A 58 7.15 -5.61 17.04
C LYS A 58 8.20 -4.85 17.86
N MET A 59 8.93 -3.93 17.23
CA MET A 59 9.93 -3.12 17.90
C MET A 59 9.35 -2.24 19.01
N HIS A 60 8.08 -1.87 18.89
CA HIS A 60 7.38 -1.01 19.84
C HIS A 60 6.41 -1.78 20.74
N ASN A 61 6.46 -3.12 20.71
CA ASN A 61 5.59 -3.99 21.52
C ASN A 61 4.10 -3.73 21.28
N ILE A 62 3.73 -3.44 20.04
CA ILE A 62 2.34 -3.17 19.65
C ILE A 62 1.83 -4.38 18.87
N HIS A 63 0.62 -4.84 19.19
CA HIS A 63 -0.01 -5.93 18.46
C HIS A 63 -0.61 -5.44 17.15
N THR A 64 -0.43 -6.22 16.10
CA THR A 64 -1.08 -5.97 14.82
C THR A 64 -2.57 -6.27 14.92
N ASN A 65 -3.38 -5.49 14.19
CA ASN A 65 -4.83 -5.69 14.12
C ASN A 65 -5.21 -6.51 12.88
N TRP A 66 -4.32 -7.37 12.43
CA TRP A 66 -4.55 -8.25 11.28
C TRP A 66 -3.81 -9.57 11.50
N ALA A 67 -4.28 -10.60 10.78
CA ALA A 67 -3.65 -11.92 10.76
C ALA A 67 -3.01 -12.16 9.39
N TYR A 68 -2.01 -13.04 9.32
CA TYR A 68 -1.27 -13.29 8.09
C TYR A 68 -2.17 -13.75 6.93
N TRP A 69 -3.26 -14.45 7.22
CA TRP A 69 -4.17 -14.96 6.18
C TRP A 69 -5.06 -13.87 5.56
N GLN A 70 -5.05 -12.67 6.13
CA GLN A 70 -5.80 -11.53 5.60
C GLN A 70 -5.02 -10.76 4.54
N ILE A 71 -3.72 -11.04 4.41
CA ILE A 71 -2.83 -10.30 3.52
C ILE A 71 -2.89 -10.90 2.12
N ARG A 72 -3.02 -10.02 1.12
CA ARG A 72 -3.12 -10.37 -0.30
C ARG A 72 -2.10 -9.59 -1.10
N ASP A 73 -1.59 -10.20 -2.16
CA ASP A 73 -0.64 -9.58 -3.07
C ASP A 73 -1.35 -9.21 -4.39
N SER A 74 -1.47 -7.91 -4.65
CA SER A 74 -2.09 -7.41 -5.86
C SER A 74 -1.32 -7.81 -7.12
N ARG A 75 0.00 -7.99 -7.04
CA ARG A 75 0.80 -8.43 -8.18
C ARG A 75 0.40 -9.82 -8.66
N THR A 76 -0.03 -10.68 -7.75
CA THR A 76 -0.54 -12.01 -8.12
C THR A 76 -1.75 -11.88 -9.04
N VAL A 77 -2.69 -11.01 -8.70
CA VAL A 77 -3.88 -10.78 -9.52
C VAL A 77 -3.51 -10.14 -10.85
N PHE A 78 -2.63 -9.14 -10.84
CA PHE A 78 -2.17 -8.48 -12.06
C PHE A 78 -1.49 -9.47 -13.03
N SER A 79 -0.78 -10.47 -12.50
CA SER A 79 -0.12 -11.49 -13.32
C SER A 79 -1.10 -12.46 -14.00
N MET A 80 -2.34 -12.51 -13.55
CA MET A 80 -3.39 -13.34 -14.15
C MET A 80 -4.05 -12.69 -15.36
N MET A 81 -3.76 -11.41 -15.60
CA MET A 81 -4.36 -10.66 -16.69
C MET A 81 -3.53 -10.80 -17.97
N ASP A 82 -4.21 -10.87 -19.12
CA ASP A 82 -3.53 -10.88 -20.40
C ASP A 82 -2.75 -9.59 -20.66
N VAL A 83 -3.33 -8.47 -20.19
CA VAL A 83 -2.69 -7.16 -20.25
C VAL A 83 -2.69 -6.60 -18.82
N ASP A 84 -1.52 -6.19 -18.34
CA ASP A 84 -1.38 -5.59 -17.03
C ASP A 84 -2.19 -4.28 -16.97
N PRO A 85 -3.19 -4.17 -16.09
CA PRO A 85 -4.05 -2.98 -16.03
C PRO A 85 -3.30 -1.73 -15.55
N ARG A 86 -2.08 -1.90 -15.02
CA ARG A 86 -1.22 -0.78 -14.61
C ARG A 86 -0.57 -0.10 -15.81
N LYS A 87 -0.55 -0.76 -16.98
CA LYS A 87 -0.05 -0.19 -18.23
C LYS A 87 -1.14 0.69 -18.83
N GLY A 88 -1.16 1.94 -18.50
CA GLY A 88 -2.12 2.89 -19.00
C GLY A 88 -1.64 4.31 -18.77
N VAL A 89 -2.53 5.27 -18.90
CA VAL A 89 -2.20 6.65 -18.56
C VAL A 89 -1.87 6.69 -17.08
N GLN A 90 -0.59 6.81 -16.76
CA GLN A 90 -0.15 7.02 -15.40
C GLN A 90 -0.30 8.49 -15.07
N GLU A 91 -1.10 8.77 -14.06
CA GLU A 91 -1.04 10.05 -13.40
C GLU A 91 0.26 10.14 -12.61
N ASP A 92 0.60 11.34 -12.17
CA ASP A 92 1.80 11.60 -11.40
C ASP A 92 1.67 10.94 -10.02
N LEU A 93 2.21 9.72 -9.87
CA LEU A 93 2.05 8.88 -8.69
C LEU A 93 3.22 9.08 -7.70
N HIS A 94 3.46 10.31 -7.27
CA HIS A 94 4.56 10.61 -6.35
C HIS A 94 4.14 10.61 -4.88
N SER A 95 2.84 10.54 -4.62
CA SER A 95 2.30 10.43 -3.27
C SER A 95 1.93 8.96 -3.00
N ALA A 96 2.22 8.49 -1.78
CA ALA A 96 1.86 7.14 -1.38
C ALA A 96 0.36 6.89 -1.44
N VAL A 97 -0.44 7.91 -1.11
CA VAL A 97 -1.91 7.82 -1.16
C VAL A 97 -2.39 7.69 -2.61
N ASP A 98 -1.85 8.51 -3.52
CA ASP A 98 -2.22 8.46 -4.93
C ASP A 98 -1.83 7.14 -5.55
N ASP A 99 -0.66 6.62 -5.21
CA ASP A 99 -0.19 5.31 -5.67
C ASP A 99 -1.12 4.20 -5.16
N ALA A 100 -1.50 4.23 -3.89
CA ALA A 100 -2.43 3.25 -3.32
C ALA A 100 -3.80 3.31 -3.99
N LYS A 101 -4.33 4.50 -4.27
CA LYS A 101 -5.59 4.67 -4.98
C LYS A 101 -5.52 4.12 -6.40
N TRP A 102 -4.42 4.36 -7.08
CA TRP A 102 -4.19 3.83 -8.42
C TRP A 102 -4.15 2.30 -8.43
N GLN A 103 -3.44 1.71 -7.48
CA GLN A 103 -3.38 0.26 -7.32
C GLN A 103 -4.77 -0.33 -7.03
N ALA A 104 -5.55 0.33 -6.18
CA ALA A 104 -6.91 -0.10 -5.87
C ALA A 104 -7.80 -0.09 -7.10
N LYS A 105 -7.72 0.95 -7.93
CA LYS A 105 -8.47 1.04 -9.19
C LYS A 105 -8.08 -0.08 -10.15
N CYS A 106 -6.78 -0.34 -10.28
CA CYS A 106 -6.28 -1.43 -11.14
C CYS A 106 -6.77 -2.78 -10.64
N LEU A 107 -6.78 -2.99 -9.33
CA LEU A 107 -7.26 -4.23 -8.74
C LEU A 107 -8.76 -4.42 -8.96
N GLN A 108 -9.55 -3.36 -8.80
CA GLN A 108 -10.98 -3.39 -9.09
C GLN A 108 -11.28 -3.72 -10.55
N THR A 109 -10.48 -3.19 -11.45
CA THR A 109 -10.56 -3.52 -12.88
C THR A 109 -10.32 -5.01 -13.11
N CYS A 110 -9.29 -5.57 -12.46
CA CYS A 110 -9.03 -7.02 -12.54
C CYS A 110 -10.20 -7.84 -12.03
N PHE A 111 -10.77 -7.47 -10.90
CA PHE A 111 -11.91 -8.18 -10.33
C PHE A 111 -13.10 -8.18 -11.29
N TYR A 112 -13.36 -7.04 -11.90
CA TYR A 112 -14.42 -6.91 -12.89
C TYR A 112 -14.15 -7.79 -14.12
N MET A 113 -12.95 -7.72 -14.68
CA MET A 113 -12.57 -8.45 -15.89
C MET A 113 -12.53 -9.97 -15.65
N LEU A 114 -12.12 -10.40 -14.47
CA LEU A 114 -12.05 -11.82 -14.11
C LEU A 114 -13.34 -12.36 -13.49
N ASP A 115 -14.35 -11.50 -13.37
CA ASP A 115 -15.63 -11.85 -12.73
C ASP A 115 -15.46 -12.44 -11.32
N ILE A 116 -14.54 -11.84 -10.56
CA ILE A 116 -14.30 -12.26 -9.18
C ILE A 116 -15.33 -11.61 -8.27
N LYS A 117 -16.03 -12.44 -7.53
CA LYS A 117 -17.02 -11.95 -6.56
C LYS A 117 -16.33 -11.73 -5.21
N LYS A 118 -16.71 -10.65 -4.54
CA LYS A 118 -16.32 -10.46 -3.15
C LYS A 118 -16.93 -11.55 -2.30
N SER A 119 -16.08 -12.22 -1.57
CA SER A 119 -16.53 -13.17 -0.55
C SER A 119 -16.83 -12.45 0.75
#